data_9f92d90f11411cbec7624b1f1fa74a2a
#
_entry.id   9f92d90f11411cbec7624b1f1fa74a2a
#
_cell.length_a   1.000
_cell.length_b   1.000
_cell.length_c   1.000
_cell.angle_alpha   90.00
_cell.angle_beta   90.00
_cell.angle_gamma   90.00
#
_symmetry.space_group_name_H-M   'P 1'
#
loop_
_entity.id
_entity.type
_entity.pdbx_description
1 polymer ?
#
loop_
_entity_poly.entity_id
_entity_poly.type
_entity_poly.pdbx_seq_one_letter_code
_entity_poly.pdbx_strand_id
1 'polypeptide(L)'
;AKRWHAEIDMVLDWDRTIAMAINRVKRVQEEAAMDLDTLREAYRRNADNFRLFCPDETNSNRIGAVFEVSDRAWMESVTANDEKLSQSGRVMEVLSEHNCHGWLEAYNLTGRHGLFATYEAFSMVSASQTVQHAKWLQEASHLPWRAKIPSLNVLLSSTAWRNDHNGFSHQGPGLIQVVLNQRSDVGRIYLPPDANTLLSVADHCFKSRSYVNLIVIDKQPQPQWL
;
A
#
# COMPACT_ATOMS: atom_id res chain seq x y z
N ALA A 1 26.08 -13.91 -6.03
CA ALA A 1 24.78 -14.35 -6.60
C ALA A 1 23.94 -15.11 -5.56
N LYS A 2 24.49 -16.10 -4.82
CA LYS A 2 23.73 -16.89 -3.83
C LYS A 2 23.26 -16.08 -2.59
N ARG A 3 23.91 -14.98 -2.24
CA ARG A 3 23.55 -14.15 -1.09
C ARG A 3 22.33 -13.26 -1.38
N TRP A 4 22.15 -12.85 -2.63
CA TRP A 4 21.00 -12.05 -3.07
C TRP A 4 19.68 -12.86 -3.16
N HIS A 5 19.75 -14.17 -3.43
CA HIS A 5 18.57 -15.02 -3.44
C HIS A 5 18.02 -15.29 -2.04
N ALA A 6 18.87 -15.36 -1.01
CA ALA A 6 18.41 -15.59 0.36
C ALA A 6 17.72 -14.38 0.99
N GLU A 7 18.01 -13.15 0.53
CA GLU A 7 17.34 -11.92 1.00
C GLU A 7 16.02 -11.65 0.29
N ILE A 8 15.83 -12.20 -0.92
CA ILE A 8 14.58 -12.08 -1.70
C ILE A 8 13.49 -13.02 -1.15
N ASP A 9 13.88 -14.08 -0.45
CA ASP A 9 12.97 -15.06 0.19
C ASP A 9 12.55 -14.69 1.63
N MET A 10 12.77 -13.45 2.08
CA MET A 10 12.07 -12.96 3.27
C MET A 10 10.58 -12.87 2.95
N VAL A 11 9.93 -14.00 3.01
CA VAL A 11 8.47 -14.10 2.87
C VAL A 11 7.87 -13.36 4.06
N LEU A 12 7.02 -12.38 3.77
CA LEU A 12 6.16 -11.79 4.78
C LEU A 12 5.37 -12.94 5.45
N ASP A 13 5.32 -12.99 6.78
CA ASP A 13 4.51 -13.99 7.50
C ASP A 13 3.01 -13.61 7.43
N TRP A 14 2.50 -13.63 6.20
CA TRP A 14 1.14 -13.19 5.89
C TRP A 14 0.08 -14.20 6.32
N ASP A 15 0.36 -15.50 6.23
CA ASP A 15 -0.64 -16.52 6.56
C ASP A 15 -1.08 -16.43 8.01
N ARG A 16 -0.13 -16.18 8.91
CA ARG A 16 -0.41 -15.96 10.33
C ARG A 16 -1.05 -14.60 10.60
N THR A 17 -0.61 -13.56 9.89
CA THR A 17 -1.16 -12.20 10.00
C THR A 17 -2.65 -12.20 9.65
N ILE A 18 -3.02 -12.83 8.55
CA ILE A 18 -4.40 -12.88 8.07
C ILE A 18 -5.28 -13.76 8.94
N ALA A 19 -4.81 -14.93 9.37
CA ALA A 19 -5.59 -15.78 10.27
C ALA A 19 -5.97 -15.05 11.58
N MET A 20 -5.07 -14.21 12.11
CA MET A 20 -5.35 -13.38 13.29
C MET A 20 -6.29 -12.22 12.99
N ALA A 21 -6.12 -11.55 11.83
CA ALA A 21 -6.99 -10.47 11.40
C ALA A 21 -8.41 -10.97 11.16
N ILE A 22 -8.61 -12.08 10.45
CA ILE A 22 -9.92 -12.69 10.21
C ILE A 22 -10.61 -13.06 11.53
N ASN A 23 -9.88 -13.62 12.50
CA ASN A 23 -10.45 -13.94 13.81
C ASN A 23 -10.85 -12.70 14.62
N ARG A 24 -10.22 -11.57 14.38
CA ARG A 24 -10.50 -10.30 15.05
C ARG A 24 -11.65 -9.54 14.40
N VAL A 25 -11.73 -9.53 13.07
CA VAL A 25 -12.83 -8.94 12.29
C VAL A 25 -14.17 -9.58 12.64
N LYS A 26 -14.21 -10.88 12.92
CA LYS A 26 -15.42 -11.56 13.44
C LYS A 26 -15.93 -10.99 14.77
N ARG A 27 -15.12 -10.23 15.49
CA ARG A 27 -15.49 -9.62 16.80
C ARG A 27 -15.84 -8.14 16.70
N VAL A 28 -15.53 -7.47 15.60
CA VAL A 28 -15.72 -6.01 15.44
C VAL A 28 -16.62 -5.76 14.22
N GLN A 29 -17.93 -5.95 14.41
CA GLN A 29 -18.92 -5.75 13.33
C GLN A 29 -19.32 -4.28 13.10
N GLU A 30 -18.72 -3.30 13.74
CA GLU A 30 -19.27 -1.94 13.77
C GLU A 30 -18.37 -0.80 13.23
N GLU A 31 -17.10 -1.00 12.88
CA GLU A 31 -16.26 0.07 12.36
C GLU A 31 -15.39 -0.42 11.19
N ALA A 32 -15.86 -0.20 9.99
CA ALA A 32 -15.15 -0.55 8.77
C ALA A 32 -14.58 0.68 8.07
N ALA A 33 -13.43 1.08 8.47
CA ALA A 33 -12.39 1.53 7.55
C ALA A 33 -11.49 0.33 7.24
N MET A 34 -10.64 0.39 6.21
CA MET A 34 -9.61 -0.64 5.95
C MET A 34 -9.14 -1.20 7.29
N ASP A 35 -9.21 -2.51 7.47
CA ASP A 35 -8.92 -3.10 8.77
C ASP A 35 -7.55 -2.63 9.25
N LEU A 36 -7.61 -1.63 10.11
CA LEU A 36 -6.47 -0.94 10.71
C LEU A 36 -5.53 -1.95 11.39
N ASP A 37 -6.09 -3.06 11.84
CA ASP A 37 -5.35 -4.14 12.47
C ASP A 37 -4.47 -4.91 11.48
N THR A 38 -4.88 -5.05 10.22
CA THR A 38 -4.09 -5.78 9.23
C THR A 38 -2.79 -5.06 8.86
N LEU A 39 -2.87 -3.78 8.57
CA LEU A 39 -1.67 -3.02 8.23
C LEU A 39 -0.74 -2.90 9.46
N ARG A 40 -1.30 -2.70 10.65
CA ARG A 40 -0.56 -2.69 11.91
C ARG A 40 0.15 -4.02 12.15
N GLU A 41 -0.51 -5.13 11.93
CA GLU A 41 0.08 -6.47 12.13
C GLU A 41 1.12 -6.79 11.05
N ALA A 42 0.90 -6.36 9.81
CA ALA A 42 1.92 -6.41 8.77
C ALA A 42 3.20 -5.67 9.19
N TYR A 43 3.06 -4.50 9.78
CA TYR A 43 4.17 -3.73 10.32
C TYR A 43 4.90 -4.43 11.47
N ARG A 44 4.17 -5.06 12.40
CA ARG A 44 4.76 -5.79 13.53
C ARG A 44 5.61 -6.96 13.07
N ARG A 45 5.09 -7.73 12.11
CA ARG A 45 5.74 -8.97 11.65
C ARG A 45 6.84 -8.76 10.64
N ASN A 46 6.86 -7.62 9.98
CA ASN A 46 7.77 -7.31 8.88
C ASN A 46 8.57 -6.03 9.17
N ALA A 47 9.17 -5.96 10.36
CA ALA A 47 9.84 -4.78 10.87
C ALA A 47 10.95 -4.25 9.94
N ASP A 48 11.65 -5.14 9.25
CA ASP A 48 12.82 -4.80 8.44
C ASP A 48 12.52 -4.63 6.95
N ASN A 49 11.34 -5.05 6.48
CA ASN A 49 11.08 -5.13 5.05
C ASN A 49 9.72 -4.60 4.58
N PHE A 50 8.95 -3.91 5.43
CA PHE A 50 7.70 -3.28 5.05
C PHE A 50 7.64 -1.81 5.45
N ARG A 51 7.24 -0.94 4.50
CA ARG A 51 7.05 0.50 4.71
C ARG A 51 5.77 1.00 4.08
N LEU A 52 5.18 2.02 4.72
CA LEU A 52 4.10 2.82 4.17
C LEU A 52 4.69 4.11 3.58
N PHE A 53 4.20 4.48 2.40
CA PHE A 53 4.51 5.74 1.73
C PHE A 53 3.18 6.48 1.52
N CYS A 54 3.06 7.68 2.07
CA CYS A 54 1.80 8.39 2.08
C CYS A 54 2.04 9.91 2.06
N PRO A 55 1.43 10.68 1.17
CA PRO A 55 1.67 12.11 1.07
C PRO A 55 0.91 12.89 2.15
N ASP A 56 1.42 12.88 3.39
CA ASP A 56 0.89 13.58 4.59
C ASP A 56 -0.59 13.26 4.91
N GLU A 57 -1.03 12.04 4.63
CA GLU A 57 -2.45 11.68 4.67
C GLU A 57 -2.73 10.38 5.45
N THR A 58 -1.79 9.86 6.23
CA THR A 58 -1.91 8.55 6.89
C THR A 58 -3.17 8.46 7.76
N ASN A 59 -3.44 9.45 8.59
CA ASN A 59 -4.62 9.46 9.44
C ASN A 59 -5.92 9.67 8.65
N SER A 60 -5.91 10.56 7.66
CA SER A 60 -7.09 10.85 6.86
C SER A 60 -7.43 9.74 5.87
N ASN A 61 -6.45 8.92 5.48
CA ASN A 61 -6.67 7.67 4.75
C ASN A 61 -7.15 6.51 5.65
N ARG A 62 -7.43 6.77 6.92
CA ARG A 62 -7.89 5.78 7.91
C ARG A 62 -6.90 4.64 8.16
N ILE A 63 -5.60 4.87 7.94
CA ILE A 63 -4.53 3.88 8.16
C ILE A 63 -3.60 4.27 9.32
N GLY A 64 -4.01 5.19 10.17
CA GLY A 64 -3.25 5.71 11.31
C GLY A 64 -2.91 4.69 12.40
N ALA A 65 -3.52 3.51 12.43
CA ALA A 65 -3.17 2.44 13.37
C ALA A 65 -1.72 1.96 13.22
N VAL A 66 -1.04 2.25 12.11
CA VAL A 66 0.40 1.99 11.95
C VAL A 66 1.24 2.76 12.97
N PHE A 67 0.75 3.90 13.47
CA PHE A 67 1.42 4.70 14.50
C PHE A 67 1.39 4.07 15.90
N GLU A 68 0.69 2.99 16.11
CA GLU A 68 0.81 2.18 17.32
C GLU A 68 2.09 1.32 17.35
N VAL A 69 2.69 1.09 16.18
CA VAL A 69 3.81 0.15 16.01
C VAL A 69 5.02 0.74 15.28
N SER A 70 4.88 1.91 14.70
CA SER A 70 5.98 2.62 14.05
C SER A 70 5.67 4.11 14.01
N ASP A 71 6.71 4.92 13.90
CA ASP A 71 6.61 6.37 13.74
C ASP A 71 6.84 6.77 12.28
N ARG A 72 6.65 8.07 11.99
CA ARG A 72 7.13 8.68 10.75
C ARG A 72 8.64 8.67 10.72
N ALA A 73 9.21 8.39 9.56
CA ALA A 73 10.65 8.55 9.36
C ALA A 73 11.02 10.03 9.39
N TRP A 74 11.88 10.40 10.33
CA TRP A 74 12.32 11.77 10.52
C TRP A 74 13.83 11.83 10.69
N MET A 75 14.51 12.62 9.86
CA MET A 75 15.98 12.64 9.83
C MET A 75 16.59 13.69 10.76
N GLU A 76 15.81 14.69 11.16
CA GLU A 76 16.26 15.74 12.07
C GLU A 76 16.09 15.34 13.54
N SER A 77 16.56 16.20 14.44
CA SER A 77 16.38 16.01 15.90
C SER A 77 14.89 16.06 16.27
N VAL A 78 14.50 15.11 17.12
CA VAL A 78 13.14 15.02 17.67
C VAL A 78 13.11 15.73 19.02
N THR A 79 12.13 16.60 19.24
CA THR A 79 11.93 17.35 20.49
C THR A 79 10.81 16.73 21.33
N ALA A 80 10.68 17.18 22.58
CA ALA A 80 9.65 16.66 23.48
C ALA A 80 8.20 16.98 23.06
N ASN A 81 8.03 17.93 22.13
CA ASN A 81 6.72 18.33 21.60
C ASN A 81 6.35 17.62 20.29
N ASP A 82 7.28 16.84 19.75
CA ASP A 82 7.06 16.09 18.51
C ASP A 82 6.38 14.76 18.81
N GLU A 83 5.35 14.46 18.03
CA GLU A 83 4.60 13.21 18.16
C GLU A 83 4.81 12.30 16.97
N LYS A 84 5.07 11.02 17.25
CA LYS A 84 5.18 10.00 16.21
C LYS A 84 6.25 10.29 15.14
N LEU A 85 7.38 10.84 15.56
CA LEU A 85 8.58 11.04 14.74
C LEU A 85 9.74 10.20 15.27
N SER A 86 10.49 9.55 14.39
CA SER A 86 11.67 8.75 14.76
C SER A 86 12.60 8.57 13.56
N GLN A 87 13.91 8.57 13.79
CA GLN A 87 14.90 8.23 12.77
C GLN A 87 14.73 6.78 12.27
N SER A 88 14.22 5.89 13.11
CA SER A 88 13.90 4.50 12.75
C SER A 88 12.47 4.30 12.27
N GLY A 89 11.70 5.38 12.11
CA GLY A 89 10.33 5.34 11.62
C GLY A 89 10.20 4.69 10.26
N ARG A 90 9.07 4.02 10.02
CA ARG A 90 8.82 3.28 8.78
C ARG A 90 7.64 3.83 7.98
N VAL A 91 6.98 4.85 8.48
CA VAL A 91 5.98 5.63 7.73
C VAL A 91 6.71 6.76 7.02
N MET A 92 6.78 6.69 5.71
CA MET A 92 7.42 7.69 4.84
C MET A 92 6.35 8.69 4.42
N GLU A 93 6.22 9.76 5.19
CA GLU A 93 5.17 10.77 4.99
C GLU A 93 5.79 12.07 4.51
N VAL A 94 5.40 12.49 3.30
CA VAL A 94 5.81 13.76 2.69
C VAL A 94 4.76 14.20 1.69
N LEU A 95 4.40 15.48 1.69
CA LEU A 95 3.39 16.04 0.78
C LEU A 95 3.91 16.06 -0.66
N SER A 96 4.09 14.89 -1.22
CA SER A 96 4.51 14.68 -2.60
C SER A 96 4.25 13.24 -3.04
N GLU A 97 3.26 13.04 -3.88
CA GLU A 97 2.93 11.74 -4.48
C GLU A 97 4.08 11.18 -5.31
N HIS A 98 4.78 12.05 -6.03
CA HIS A 98 5.96 11.65 -6.81
C HIS A 98 7.05 11.03 -5.94
N ASN A 99 7.38 11.66 -4.81
CA ASN A 99 8.39 11.13 -3.91
C ASN A 99 7.94 9.84 -3.26
N CYS A 100 6.70 9.78 -2.74
CA CYS A 100 6.14 8.58 -2.13
C CYS A 100 6.14 7.40 -3.09
N HIS A 101 5.68 7.61 -4.32
CA HIS A 101 5.67 6.58 -5.35
C HIS A 101 7.08 6.13 -5.74
N GLY A 102 7.98 7.08 -6.02
CA GLY A 102 9.36 6.79 -6.38
C GLY A 102 10.15 6.08 -5.27
N TRP A 103 9.92 6.45 -4.01
CA TRP A 103 10.51 5.74 -2.87
C TRP A 103 10.00 4.30 -2.74
N LEU A 104 8.70 4.06 -2.97
CA LEU A 104 8.15 2.71 -2.98
C LEU A 104 8.76 1.88 -4.12
N GLU A 105 8.89 2.44 -5.33
CA GLU A 105 9.54 1.77 -6.45
C GLU A 105 10.98 1.36 -6.09
N ALA A 106 11.77 2.29 -5.58
CA ALA A 106 13.14 2.02 -5.16
C ALA A 106 13.20 0.97 -4.04
N TYR A 107 12.28 1.02 -3.08
CA TYR A 107 12.18 0.07 -1.99
C TYR A 107 11.87 -1.35 -2.50
N ASN A 108 10.94 -1.48 -3.44
CA ASN A 108 10.60 -2.75 -4.09
C ASN A 108 11.78 -3.32 -4.89
N LEU A 109 12.59 -2.47 -5.54
CA LEU A 109 13.79 -2.91 -6.26
C LEU A 109 14.84 -3.55 -5.35
N THR A 110 14.82 -3.25 -4.05
CA THR A 110 15.68 -3.90 -3.04
C THR A 110 15.11 -5.23 -2.53
N GLY A 111 13.99 -5.69 -3.06
CA GLY A 111 13.30 -6.92 -2.63
C GLY A 111 12.37 -6.73 -1.42
N ARG A 112 12.19 -5.49 -0.96
CA ARG A 112 11.32 -5.14 0.17
C ARG A 112 9.91 -4.81 -0.30
N HIS A 113 8.95 -4.83 0.62
CA HIS A 113 7.54 -4.63 0.35
C HIS A 113 7.04 -3.29 0.91
N GLY A 114 6.02 -2.73 0.29
CA GLY A 114 5.40 -1.52 0.78
C GLY A 114 4.04 -1.23 0.17
N LEU A 115 3.45 -0.16 0.65
CA LEU A 115 2.16 0.35 0.21
C LEU A 115 2.29 1.86 -0.03
N PHE A 116 1.82 2.34 -1.17
CA PHE A 116 1.59 3.76 -1.43
C PHE A 116 0.10 4.04 -1.27
N ALA A 117 -0.27 4.89 -0.33
CA ALA A 117 -1.65 5.26 -0.08
C ALA A 117 -1.86 6.74 -0.37
N THR A 118 -2.89 7.07 -1.15
CA THR A 118 -3.23 8.45 -1.51
C THR A 118 -4.71 8.57 -1.87
N TYR A 119 -5.19 9.81 -2.03
CA TYR A 119 -6.51 10.06 -2.59
C TYR A 119 -6.56 9.83 -4.10
N GLU A 120 -7.73 9.47 -4.57
CA GLU A 120 -7.97 9.12 -5.97
C GLU A 120 -7.57 10.26 -6.93
N ALA A 121 -7.96 11.51 -6.63
CA ALA A 121 -7.66 12.65 -7.49
C ALA A 121 -6.17 12.96 -7.57
N PHE A 122 -5.44 12.83 -6.47
CA PHE A 122 -4.01 13.17 -6.40
C PHE A 122 -3.11 12.09 -6.97
N SER A 123 -3.58 10.85 -7.02
CA SER A 123 -2.84 9.74 -7.60
C SER A 123 -2.40 9.97 -9.04
N MET A 124 -3.12 10.82 -9.78
CA MET A 124 -2.76 11.20 -11.16
C MET A 124 -1.43 11.97 -11.26
N VAL A 125 -0.98 12.59 -10.17
CA VAL A 125 0.35 13.22 -10.09
C VAL A 125 1.46 12.19 -10.38
N SER A 126 1.29 10.93 -9.95
CA SER A 126 2.26 9.85 -10.17
C SER A 126 1.91 8.91 -11.34
N ALA A 127 0.94 9.27 -12.18
CA ALA A 127 0.48 8.41 -13.29
C ALA A 127 1.61 8.03 -14.26
N SER A 128 2.48 8.97 -14.61
CA SER A 128 3.61 8.71 -15.50
C SER A 128 4.61 7.72 -14.90
N GLN A 129 4.88 7.80 -13.61
CA GLN A 129 5.74 6.84 -12.90
C GLN A 129 5.10 5.45 -12.91
N THR A 130 3.78 5.35 -12.63
CA THR A 130 3.04 4.08 -12.72
C THR A 130 3.19 3.44 -14.10
N VAL A 131 3.04 4.22 -15.18
CA VAL A 131 3.21 3.73 -16.56
C VAL A 131 4.65 3.27 -16.82
N GLN A 132 5.65 4.05 -16.39
CA GLN A 132 7.05 3.68 -16.58
C GLN A 132 7.42 2.43 -15.77
N HIS A 133 6.92 2.31 -14.54
CA HIS A 133 7.13 1.11 -13.74
C HIS A 133 6.52 -0.13 -14.40
N ALA A 134 5.29 -0.04 -14.92
CA ALA A 134 4.66 -1.13 -15.65
C ALA A 134 5.46 -1.56 -16.88
N LYS A 135 5.93 -0.60 -17.68
CA LYS A 135 6.82 -0.88 -18.84
C LYS A 135 8.12 -1.54 -18.41
N TRP A 136 8.72 -1.03 -17.34
CA TRP A 136 9.94 -1.63 -16.81
C TRP A 136 9.72 -3.08 -16.35
N LEU A 137 8.60 -3.39 -15.69
CA LEU A 137 8.26 -4.78 -15.31
C LEU A 137 8.11 -5.68 -16.54
N GLN A 138 7.48 -5.18 -17.61
CA GLN A 138 7.34 -5.91 -18.87
C GLN A 138 8.71 -6.27 -19.47
N GLU A 139 9.59 -5.28 -19.61
CA GLU A 139 10.93 -5.50 -20.17
C GLU A 139 11.77 -6.42 -19.26
N ALA A 140 11.72 -6.20 -17.95
CA ALA A 140 12.45 -7.03 -16.99
C ALA A 140 12.01 -8.51 -17.01
N SER A 141 10.76 -8.79 -17.36
CA SER A 141 10.23 -10.16 -17.44
C SER A 141 10.90 -11.02 -18.50
N HIS A 142 11.51 -10.41 -19.52
CA HIS A 142 12.24 -11.09 -20.59
C HIS A 142 13.69 -11.42 -20.22
N LEU A 143 14.19 -10.96 -19.08
CA LEU A 143 15.57 -11.14 -18.66
C LEU A 143 15.69 -12.38 -17.75
N PRO A 144 16.29 -13.49 -18.21
CA PRO A 144 16.28 -14.77 -17.49
C PRO A 144 17.06 -14.74 -16.16
N TRP A 145 17.97 -13.78 -16.00
CA TRP A 145 18.76 -13.60 -14.79
C TRP A 145 18.09 -12.69 -13.76
N ARG A 146 17.00 -12.00 -14.12
CA ARG A 146 16.33 -11.05 -13.26
C ARG A 146 15.28 -11.73 -12.39
N ALA A 147 15.44 -11.65 -11.09
CA ALA A 147 14.42 -12.12 -10.16
C ALA A 147 13.18 -11.20 -10.18
N LYS A 148 12.01 -11.80 -9.95
CA LYS A 148 10.77 -11.03 -9.74
C LYS A 148 10.88 -10.21 -8.45
N ILE A 149 10.49 -8.94 -8.51
CA ILE A 149 10.44 -8.04 -7.35
C ILE A 149 9.04 -8.02 -6.72
N PRO A 150 8.90 -7.56 -5.46
CA PRO A 150 7.60 -7.25 -4.88
C PRO A 150 6.79 -6.31 -5.76
N SER A 151 5.47 -6.50 -5.78
CA SER A 151 4.59 -5.68 -6.60
C SER A 151 4.49 -4.25 -6.09
N LEU A 152 4.27 -3.31 -7.00
CA LEU A 152 3.91 -1.94 -6.68
C LEU A 152 2.45 -1.93 -6.23
N ASN A 153 2.21 -1.71 -4.93
CA ASN A 153 0.87 -1.68 -4.35
C ASN A 153 0.44 -0.24 -4.11
N VAL A 154 -0.63 0.18 -4.76
CA VAL A 154 -1.21 1.51 -4.65
C VAL A 154 -2.62 1.40 -4.07
N LEU A 155 -2.88 2.11 -2.98
CA LEU A 155 -4.19 2.20 -2.33
C LEU A 155 -4.80 3.58 -2.61
N LEU A 156 -5.97 3.59 -3.23
CA LEU A 156 -6.78 4.78 -3.40
C LEU A 156 -7.93 4.73 -2.40
N SER A 157 -8.01 5.71 -1.51
CA SER A 157 -8.93 5.69 -0.37
C SER A 157 -10.13 6.63 -0.49
N SER A 158 -10.35 7.25 -1.66
CA SER A 158 -11.47 8.16 -1.90
C SER A 158 -12.05 7.90 -3.29
N THR A 159 -13.16 7.18 -3.37
CA THR A 159 -13.71 6.69 -4.63
C THR A 159 -14.64 7.68 -5.32
N ALA A 160 -14.59 7.74 -6.66
CA ALA A 160 -15.41 8.66 -7.44
C ALA A 160 -16.91 8.32 -7.43
N TRP A 161 -17.27 7.06 -7.24
CA TRP A 161 -18.68 6.63 -7.21
C TRP A 161 -19.31 6.73 -5.83
N ARG A 162 -18.58 7.10 -4.82
CA ARG A 162 -19.08 7.37 -3.49
C ARG A 162 -18.60 8.72 -3.02
N ASN A 163 -19.53 9.63 -2.77
CA ASN A 163 -19.20 10.97 -2.33
C ASN A 163 -18.72 10.95 -0.88
N ASP A 164 -17.42 10.95 -0.69
CA ASP A 164 -16.77 10.94 0.61
C ASP A 164 -16.76 12.35 1.23
N HIS A 165 -16.38 12.48 2.51
CA HIS A 165 -16.42 13.75 3.23
C HIS A 165 -15.56 14.86 2.59
N ASN A 166 -14.55 14.51 1.80
CA ASN A 166 -13.71 15.46 1.07
C ASN A 166 -14.36 15.95 -0.24
N GLY A 167 -15.53 15.42 -0.61
CA GLY A 167 -16.26 15.77 -1.82
C GLY A 167 -15.49 15.44 -3.11
N PHE A 168 -15.98 15.98 -4.23
CA PHE A 168 -15.44 15.68 -5.55
C PHE A 168 -14.00 16.17 -5.78
N SER A 169 -13.50 17.09 -4.97
CA SER A 169 -12.12 17.60 -5.11
C SER A 169 -11.04 16.54 -4.84
N HIS A 170 -11.38 15.47 -4.13
CA HIS A 170 -10.46 14.38 -3.77
C HIS A 170 -10.76 13.08 -4.52
N GLN A 171 -11.71 13.10 -5.42
CA GLN A 171 -12.17 11.95 -6.19
C GLN A 171 -11.83 12.14 -7.67
N GLY A 172 -11.44 11.05 -8.33
CA GLY A 172 -11.13 11.07 -9.75
C GLY A 172 -10.56 9.73 -10.23
N PRO A 173 -11.27 9.00 -11.10
CA PRO A 173 -10.90 7.64 -11.50
C PRO A 173 -9.74 7.58 -12.50
N GLY A 174 -9.01 8.67 -12.70
CA GLY A 174 -7.98 8.78 -13.72
C GLY A 174 -6.92 7.70 -13.67
N LEU A 175 -6.40 7.36 -12.47
CA LEU A 175 -5.39 6.32 -12.33
C LEU A 175 -5.95 4.92 -12.63
N ILE A 176 -7.22 4.67 -12.38
CA ILE A 176 -7.91 3.42 -12.80
C ILE A 176 -7.78 3.26 -14.32
N GLN A 177 -8.09 4.31 -15.09
CA GLN A 177 -7.96 4.30 -16.54
C GLN A 177 -6.51 4.06 -16.99
N VAL A 178 -5.54 4.67 -16.31
CA VAL A 178 -4.10 4.48 -16.59
C VAL A 178 -3.70 3.02 -16.40
N VAL A 179 -4.12 2.38 -15.31
CA VAL A 179 -3.79 0.97 -15.03
C VAL A 179 -4.55 0.02 -15.96
N LEU A 180 -5.81 0.31 -16.32
CA LEU A 180 -6.58 -0.47 -17.30
C LEU A 180 -5.91 -0.52 -18.67
N ASN A 181 -5.17 0.51 -19.05
CA ASN A 181 -4.44 0.57 -20.32
C ASN A 181 -3.11 -0.20 -20.29
N GLN A 182 -2.70 -0.75 -19.14
CA GLN A 182 -1.52 -1.61 -19.07
C GLN A 182 -1.87 -3.04 -19.48
N ARG A 183 -0.84 -3.82 -19.79
CA ARG A 183 -1.02 -5.27 -20.07
C ARG A 183 -1.57 -6.00 -18.86
N SER A 184 -2.47 -6.94 -19.07
CA SER A 184 -3.14 -7.71 -18.02
C SER A 184 -2.20 -8.61 -17.20
N ASP A 185 -1.01 -8.90 -17.72
CA ASP A 185 0.03 -9.64 -17.01
C ASP A 185 0.86 -8.76 -16.06
N VAL A 186 0.64 -7.44 -16.08
CA VAL A 186 1.32 -6.47 -15.21
C VAL A 186 0.34 -5.64 -14.39
N GLY A 187 -0.71 -5.07 -15.00
CA GLY A 187 -1.67 -4.18 -14.32
C GLY A 187 -2.85 -4.97 -13.73
N ARG A 188 -3.21 -4.68 -12.47
CA ARG A 188 -4.37 -5.27 -11.79
C ARG A 188 -5.11 -4.22 -10.99
N ILE A 189 -6.45 -4.32 -10.98
CA ILE A 189 -7.32 -3.40 -10.24
C ILE A 189 -8.25 -4.23 -9.37
N TYR A 190 -8.39 -3.81 -8.12
CA TYR A 190 -9.22 -4.45 -7.11
C TYR A 190 -10.17 -3.43 -6.50
N LEU A 191 -11.43 -3.81 -6.36
CA LEU A 191 -12.53 -3.00 -5.86
C LEU A 191 -13.24 -3.75 -4.72
N PRO A 192 -12.55 -3.98 -3.58
CA PRO A 192 -13.13 -4.71 -2.47
C PRO A 192 -14.31 -3.93 -1.87
N PRO A 193 -15.49 -4.56 -1.75
CA PRO A 193 -16.70 -3.88 -1.26
C PRO A 193 -16.77 -3.75 0.26
N ASP A 194 -15.97 -4.50 0.99
CA ASP A 194 -15.97 -4.55 2.45
C ASP A 194 -14.58 -4.87 3.04
N ALA A 195 -14.45 -4.82 4.36
CA ALA A 195 -13.20 -5.05 5.05
C ALA A 195 -12.66 -6.49 4.90
N ASN A 196 -13.52 -7.51 4.94
CA ASN A 196 -13.08 -8.90 4.79
C ASN A 196 -12.52 -9.17 3.38
N THR A 197 -13.22 -8.65 2.37
CA THR A 197 -12.74 -8.73 0.98
C THR A 197 -11.43 -7.95 0.81
N LEU A 198 -11.31 -6.78 1.44
CA LEU A 198 -10.07 -6.00 1.41
C LEU A 198 -8.91 -6.75 2.04
N LEU A 199 -9.11 -7.46 3.16
CA LEU A 199 -8.10 -8.32 3.78
C LEU A 199 -7.57 -9.37 2.80
N SER A 200 -8.47 -10.06 2.12
CA SER A 200 -8.11 -11.08 1.12
C SER A 200 -7.34 -10.46 -0.06
N VAL A 201 -7.78 -9.30 -0.54
CA VAL A 201 -7.10 -8.55 -1.60
C VAL A 201 -5.71 -8.08 -1.15
N ALA A 202 -5.58 -7.53 0.06
CA ALA A 202 -4.32 -7.06 0.60
C ALA A 202 -3.30 -8.21 0.71
N ASP A 203 -3.71 -9.36 1.27
CA ASP A 203 -2.88 -10.56 1.32
C ASP A 203 -2.36 -10.96 -0.06
N HIS A 204 -3.28 -11.06 -1.03
CA HIS A 204 -2.93 -11.41 -2.40
C HIS A 204 -1.95 -10.39 -3.01
N CYS A 205 -2.21 -9.10 -2.87
CA CYS A 205 -1.37 -8.04 -3.43
C CYS A 205 0.03 -8.03 -2.82
N PHE A 206 0.13 -8.16 -1.50
CA PHE A 206 1.43 -8.13 -0.81
C PHE A 206 2.28 -9.38 -1.06
N LYS A 207 1.68 -10.53 -1.29
CA LYS A 207 2.37 -11.76 -1.74
C LYS A 207 2.77 -11.72 -3.22
N SER A 208 2.09 -10.92 -4.03
CA SER A 208 2.29 -10.88 -5.47
C SER A 208 3.64 -10.24 -5.85
N ARG A 209 4.16 -10.63 -7.01
CA ARG A 209 5.43 -10.13 -7.53
C ARG A 209 5.29 -9.69 -8.97
N SER A 210 5.98 -8.60 -9.30
CA SER A 210 6.05 -8.03 -10.66
C SER A 210 4.69 -7.59 -11.23
N TYR A 211 3.84 -7.01 -10.34
CA TYR A 211 2.59 -6.38 -10.74
C TYR A 211 2.54 -4.93 -10.28
N VAL A 212 1.68 -4.16 -10.92
CA VAL A 212 1.12 -2.92 -10.43
C VAL A 212 -0.28 -3.27 -9.93
N ASN A 213 -0.48 -3.27 -8.63
CA ASN A 213 -1.77 -3.52 -8.00
C ASN A 213 -2.40 -2.20 -7.58
N LEU A 214 -3.55 -1.88 -8.12
CA LEU A 214 -4.36 -0.73 -7.73
C LEU A 214 -5.54 -1.22 -6.90
N ILE A 215 -5.57 -0.86 -5.63
CA ILE A 215 -6.63 -1.20 -4.69
C ILE A 215 -7.45 0.07 -4.45
N VAL A 216 -8.74 0.03 -4.74
CA VAL A 216 -9.62 1.20 -4.63
C VAL A 216 -10.67 0.93 -3.56
N ILE A 217 -10.66 1.76 -2.53
CA ILE A 217 -11.57 1.67 -1.38
C ILE A 217 -12.21 3.03 -1.11
N ASP A 218 -13.21 3.07 -0.28
CA ASP A 218 -13.67 4.31 0.36
C ASP A 218 -13.34 4.32 1.87
N LYS A 219 -13.55 5.47 2.50
CA LYS A 219 -13.27 5.67 3.94
C LYS A 219 -14.51 5.50 4.82
N GLN A 220 -15.67 5.32 4.21
CA GLN A 220 -16.91 5.21 4.95
C GLN A 220 -17.17 3.75 5.35
N PRO A 221 -17.79 3.53 6.52
CA PRO A 221 -18.21 2.20 6.91
C PRO A 221 -19.09 1.54 5.85
N GLN A 222 -18.83 0.28 5.57
CA GLN A 222 -19.58 -0.53 4.61
C GLN A 222 -20.22 -1.73 5.28
N PRO A 223 -21.40 -2.19 4.80
CA PRO A 223 -21.93 -3.49 5.18
C PRO A 223 -20.89 -4.60 4.90
N GLN A 224 -20.76 -5.52 5.84
CA GLN A 224 -19.89 -6.69 5.64
C GLN A 224 -20.68 -7.77 4.89
N TRP A 225 -20.15 -8.23 3.76
CA TRP A 225 -20.82 -9.19 2.87
C TRP A 225 -20.24 -10.60 2.99
N LEU A 226 -19.04 -10.76 3.59
CA LEU A 226 -18.34 -12.04 3.79
C LEU A 226 -17.98 -12.28 5.26
#